data_e817bb64b7bb6e1392a6a3cdd2c70db9
#
_entry.id   e817bb64b7bb6e1392a6a3cdd2c70db9
#
_cell.length_a   1.000
_cell.length_b   1.000
_cell.length_c   1.000
_cell.angle_alpha   90.00
_cell.angle_beta   90.00
_cell.angle_gamma   90.00
#
_symmetry.space_group_name_H-M   'P 1'
#
loop_
_entity.id
_entity.type
_entity.pdbx_description
1 polymer ?
#
loop_
_entity_poly.entity_id
_entity_poly.type
_entity_poly.pdbx_seq_one_letter_code
_entity_poly.pdbx_strand_id
1 'polypeptide(L)'
;MPLKPFEAIVIGSGATGGVAAQTLAEAGVRVLVVETGPDLSAQAALGSEPTNSMRRVRGLLSGQHRQQAQHPGYWKHNPLLYADERRYPYSAPKDQPFLWTQGRQVGGRSLTWGGITLR
;
A
#
# COMPACT_ATOMS: atom_id res chain seq x y z
N MET A 1 -16.81 18.09 25.84
CA MET A 1 -16.38 19.15 24.90
C MET A 1 -16.68 18.66 23.49
N PRO A 2 -17.40 19.41 22.65
CA PRO A 2 -17.57 19.00 21.26
C PRO A 2 -16.20 19.00 20.56
N LEU A 3 -15.93 17.91 19.83
CA LEU A 3 -14.71 17.80 19.01
C LEU A 3 -14.78 18.90 17.94
N LYS A 4 -13.72 19.70 17.86
CA LYS A 4 -13.62 20.70 16.79
C LYS A 4 -13.56 19.95 15.44
N PRO A 5 -14.26 20.38 14.40
CA PRO A 5 -14.26 19.71 13.08
C PRO A 5 -12.87 19.75 12.43
N PHE A 6 -12.54 18.75 11.61
CA PHE A 6 -11.35 18.82 10.75
C PHE A 6 -11.57 19.85 9.65
N GLU A 7 -10.49 20.53 9.26
CA GLU A 7 -10.52 21.60 8.25
C GLU A 7 -10.08 21.07 6.88
N ALA A 8 -9.31 19.96 6.87
CA ALA A 8 -8.89 19.27 5.66
C ALA A 8 -8.95 17.76 5.85
N ILE A 9 -9.23 17.05 4.76
CA ILE A 9 -9.18 15.59 4.68
C ILE A 9 -8.18 15.20 3.61
N VAL A 10 -7.18 14.40 3.97
CA VAL A 10 -6.19 13.82 3.04
C VAL A 10 -6.53 12.35 2.87
N ILE A 11 -6.76 11.93 1.64
CA ILE A 11 -7.09 10.53 1.31
C ILE A 11 -5.82 9.82 0.85
N GLY A 12 -5.39 8.83 1.62
CA GLY A 12 -4.18 8.06 1.44
C GLY A 12 -2.96 8.66 2.15
N SER A 13 -2.18 7.79 2.77
CA SER A 13 -0.97 8.13 3.54
C SER A 13 0.33 7.81 2.79
N GLY A 14 0.27 7.67 1.47
CA GLY A 14 1.45 7.51 0.62
C GLY A 14 2.33 8.77 0.60
N ALA A 15 3.39 8.77 -0.23
CA ALA A 15 4.38 9.86 -0.27
C ALA A 15 3.74 11.25 -0.41
N THR A 16 2.83 11.44 -1.36
CA THR A 16 2.17 12.73 -1.60
C THR A 16 1.20 13.10 -0.50
N GLY A 17 0.38 12.13 -0.03
CA GLY A 17 -0.56 12.36 1.07
C GLY A 17 0.15 12.67 2.39
N GLY A 18 1.26 11.99 2.67
CA GLY A 18 2.10 12.27 3.84
C GLY A 18 2.65 13.69 3.83
N VAL A 19 3.23 14.13 2.71
CA VAL A 19 3.76 15.52 2.57
C VAL A 19 2.64 16.54 2.67
N ALA A 20 1.49 16.30 2.01
CA ALA A 20 0.35 17.21 2.08
C ALA A 20 -0.18 17.34 3.53
N ALA A 21 -0.34 16.22 4.23
CA ALA A 21 -0.79 16.22 5.61
C ALA A 21 0.18 16.94 6.54
N GLN A 22 1.48 16.73 6.37
CA GLN A 22 2.52 17.39 7.13
C GLN A 22 2.47 18.92 6.89
N THR A 23 2.50 19.34 5.64
CA THR A 23 2.49 20.77 5.27
C THR A 23 1.27 21.50 5.83
N LEU A 24 0.09 20.88 5.73
CA LEU A 24 -1.14 21.45 6.28
C LEU A 24 -1.10 21.52 7.82
N ALA A 25 -0.60 20.46 8.47
CA ALA A 25 -0.49 20.45 9.93
C ALA A 25 0.52 21.47 10.46
N GLU A 26 1.66 21.63 9.78
CA GLU A 26 2.65 22.67 10.10
C GLU A 26 2.10 24.10 9.92
N ALA A 27 1.16 24.29 8.99
CA ALA A 27 0.42 25.54 8.83
C ALA A 27 -0.72 25.73 9.86
N GLY A 28 -0.85 24.81 10.83
CA GLY A 28 -1.87 24.90 11.89
C GLY A 28 -3.24 24.40 11.49
N VAL A 29 -3.41 23.81 10.31
CA VAL A 29 -4.67 23.23 9.83
C VAL A 29 -4.90 21.87 10.50
N ARG A 30 -6.12 21.64 10.99
CA ARG A 30 -6.49 20.33 11.55
C ARG A 30 -6.84 19.36 10.44
N VAL A 31 -5.94 18.42 10.22
CA VAL A 31 -6.01 17.44 9.12
C VAL A 31 -6.48 16.09 9.62
N LEU A 32 -7.42 15.48 8.89
CA LEU A 32 -7.75 14.06 9.00
C LEU A 32 -7.11 13.30 7.84
N VAL A 33 -6.27 12.32 8.12
CA VAL A 33 -5.75 11.41 7.11
C VAL A 33 -6.58 10.13 7.12
N VAL A 34 -7.15 9.76 5.98
CA VAL A 34 -7.94 8.55 5.79
C VAL A 34 -7.11 7.55 4.96
N GLU A 35 -6.81 6.40 5.55
CA GLU A 35 -6.04 5.34 4.92
C GLU A 35 -6.86 4.04 4.90
N THR A 36 -6.79 3.30 3.81
CA THR A 36 -7.55 2.05 3.63
C THR A 36 -6.77 0.79 4.03
N GLY A 37 -5.47 0.90 4.12
CA GLY A 37 -4.58 -0.19 4.46
C GLY A 37 -4.24 -0.25 5.96
N PRO A 38 -3.74 -1.40 6.43
CA PRO A 38 -3.31 -1.53 7.82
C PRO A 38 -2.06 -0.70 8.11
N ASP A 39 -1.93 -0.30 9.37
CA ASP A 39 -0.67 0.18 9.90
C ASP A 39 0.20 -1.03 10.29
N LEU A 40 1.27 -1.23 9.55
CA LEU A 40 2.21 -2.33 9.78
C LEU A 40 3.40 -1.82 10.58
N SER A 41 3.73 -2.52 11.67
CA SER A 41 5.01 -2.26 12.35
C SER A 41 6.18 -2.45 11.38
N ALA A 42 7.29 -1.74 11.60
CA ALA A 42 8.48 -1.89 10.76
C ALA A 42 8.95 -3.35 10.67
N GLN A 43 8.88 -4.10 11.78
CA GLN A 43 9.22 -5.51 11.81
C GLN A 43 8.28 -6.36 10.95
N ALA A 44 6.96 -6.09 10.98
CA ALA A 44 5.98 -6.80 10.16
C ALA A 44 6.15 -6.47 8.67
N ALA A 45 6.44 -5.21 8.34
CA ALA A 45 6.64 -4.73 6.98
C ALA A 45 7.93 -5.31 6.34
N LEU A 46 9.02 -5.38 7.08
CA LEU A 46 10.28 -5.97 6.60
C LEU A 46 10.17 -7.51 6.52
N GLY A 47 9.75 -8.14 7.62
CA GLY A 47 9.72 -9.58 7.76
C GLY A 47 11.11 -10.20 7.64
N SER A 48 11.17 -11.53 7.56
CA SER A 48 12.37 -12.28 7.19
C SER A 48 12.14 -12.98 5.84
N GLU A 49 13.20 -13.25 5.09
CA GLU A 49 13.02 -13.88 3.77
C GLU A 49 12.34 -15.27 3.83
N PRO A 50 12.64 -16.17 4.78
CA PRO A 50 11.88 -17.43 4.90
C PRO A 50 10.38 -17.20 5.15
N THR A 51 10.05 -16.25 6.03
CA THR A 51 8.66 -15.91 6.34
C THR A 51 7.96 -15.27 5.14
N ASN A 52 8.64 -14.39 4.43
CA ASN A 52 8.09 -13.72 3.24
C ASN A 52 7.87 -14.72 2.10
N SER A 53 8.79 -15.66 1.89
CA SER A 53 8.64 -16.73 0.89
C SER A 53 7.42 -17.60 1.19
N MET A 54 7.23 -18.04 2.42
CA MET A 54 6.04 -18.78 2.82
C MET A 54 4.75 -17.97 2.61
N ARG A 55 4.75 -16.70 2.95
CA ARG A 55 3.59 -15.79 2.74
C ARG A 55 3.26 -15.63 1.26
N ARG A 56 4.28 -15.52 0.37
CA ARG A 56 4.08 -15.41 -1.09
C ARG A 56 3.40 -16.65 -1.64
N VAL A 57 3.90 -17.84 -1.31
CA VAL A 57 3.30 -19.10 -1.75
C VAL A 57 1.87 -19.24 -1.21
N ARG A 58 1.65 -18.97 0.06
CA ARG A 58 0.32 -19.01 0.67
C ARG A 58 -0.63 -17.98 0.01
N GLY A 59 -0.17 -16.78 -0.26
CA GLY A 59 -0.94 -15.72 -0.92
C GLY A 59 -1.38 -16.12 -2.32
N LEU A 60 -0.50 -16.78 -3.09
CA LEU A 60 -0.81 -17.32 -4.40
C LEU A 60 -1.85 -18.45 -4.32
N LEU A 61 -1.62 -19.44 -3.47
CA LEU A 61 -2.50 -20.60 -3.33
C LEU A 61 -3.89 -20.24 -2.80
N SER A 62 -3.97 -19.29 -1.87
CA SER A 62 -5.24 -18.82 -1.30
C SER A 62 -6.03 -17.88 -2.23
N GLY A 63 -5.44 -17.45 -3.33
CA GLY A 63 -6.05 -16.49 -4.27
C GLY A 63 -5.93 -15.03 -3.85
N GLN A 64 -5.20 -14.73 -2.78
CA GLN A 64 -4.98 -13.35 -2.32
C GLN A 64 -4.21 -12.48 -3.31
N HIS A 65 -3.28 -13.09 -4.05
CA HIS A 65 -2.34 -12.37 -4.90
C HIS A 65 -2.09 -13.07 -6.25
N ARG A 66 -3.12 -13.70 -6.83
CA ARG A 66 -2.96 -14.48 -8.07
C ARG A 66 -2.51 -13.66 -9.26
N GLN A 67 -3.07 -12.47 -9.43
CA GLN A 67 -2.70 -11.57 -10.52
C GLN A 67 -1.39 -10.85 -10.20
N GLN A 68 -1.25 -10.34 -9.00
CA GLN A 68 -0.04 -9.63 -8.56
C GLN A 68 1.19 -10.54 -8.57
N ALA A 69 1.03 -11.84 -8.29
CA ALA A 69 2.12 -12.82 -8.34
C ALA A 69 2.67 -13.07 -9.77
N GLN A 70 1.97 -12.64 -10.81
CA GLN A 70 2.47 -12.66 -12.19
C GLN A 70 3.48 -11.54 -12.44
N HIS A 71 3.50 -10.51 -11.60
CA HIS A 71 4.47 -9.41 -11.71
C HIS A 71 5.77 -9.78 -10.98
N PRO A 72 6.95 -9.67 -11.64
CA PRO A 72 8.24 -10.05 -11.02
C PRO A 72 8.53 -9.35 -9.69
N GLY A 73 8.07 -8.11 -9.52
CA GLY A 73 8.24 -7.33 -8.29
C GLY A 73 7.57 -7.94 -7.06
N TYR A 74 6.50 -8.71 -7.24
CA TYR A 74 5.82 -9.39 -6.13
C TYR A 74 6.78 -10.31 -5.35
N TRP A 75 7.67 -11.00 -6.04
CA TRP A 75 8.58 -11.98 -5.45
C TRP A 75 9.75 -11.36 -4.70
N LYS A 76 9.93 -10.04 -4.79
CA LYS A 76 11.01 -9.29 -4.12
C LYS A 76 10.58 -8.68 -2.79
N HIS A 77 9.29 -8.51 -2.55
CA HIS A 77 8.78 -7.78 -1.39
C HIS A 77 7.96 -8.67 -0.46
N ASN A 78 7.73 -8.18 0.75
CA ASN A 78 6.82 -8.82 1.69
C ASN A 78 5.38 -8.75 1.17
N PRO A 79 4.68 -9.88 1.01
CA PRO A 79 3.31 -9.88 0.46
C PRO A 79 2.28 -9.20 1.36
N LEU A 80 2.57 -8.92 2.61
CA LEU A 80 1.70 -8.09 3.47
C LEU A 80 1.57 -6.65 2.97
N LEU A 81 2.49 -6.20 2.11
CA LEU A 81 2.47 -4.87 1.51
C LEU A 81 1.54 -4.77 0.30
N TYR A 82 0.96 -5.89 -0.16
CA TYR A 82 0.08 -5.93 -1.33
C TYR A 82 -1.39 -6.08 -0.94
N ALA A 83 -2.27 -5.54 -1.77
CA ALA A 83 -3.71 -5.66 -1.60
C ALA A 83 -4.17 -7.11 -1.76
N ASP A 84 -5.12 -7.55 -0.92
CA ASP A 84 -5.79 -8.84 -1.08
C ASP A 84 -6.80 -8.75 -2.23
N GLU A 85 -6.53 -9.44 -3.34
CA GLU A 85 -7.36 -9.44 -4.56
C GLU A 85 -8.77 -10.00 -4.33
N ARG A 86 -8.97 -10.79 -3.29
CA ARG A 86 -10.31 -11.30 -2.93
C ARG A 86 -11.20 -10.22 -2.32
N ARG A 87 -10.58 -9.23 -1.65
CA ARG A 87 -11.26 -8.06 -1.07
C ARG A 87 -11.33 -6.89 -2.04
N TYR A 88 -10.33 -6.79 -2.91
CA TYR A 88 -10.16 -5.68 -3.85
C TYR A 88 -9.88 -6.24 -5.25
N PRO A 89 -10.87 -6.96 -5.83
CA PRO A 89 -10.69 -7.54 -7.15
C PRO A 89 -10.58 -6.44 -8.21
N TYR A 90 -9.76 -6.69 -9.22
CA TYR A 90 -9.73 -5.88 -10.43
C TYR A 90 -9.75 -6.79 -11.67
N SER A 91 -10.19 -6.24 -12.78
CA SER A 91 -10.16 -6.90 -14.08
C SER A 91 -9.55 -5.96 -15.12
N ALA A 92 -8.86 -6.55 -16.09
CA ALA A 92 -8.37 -5.84 -17.26
C ALA A 92 -8.99 -6.46 -18.52
N PRO A 93 -9.26 -5.66 -19.58
CA PRO A 93 -9.68 -6.19 -20.87
C PRO A 93 -8.66 -7.19 -21.42
N LYS A 94 -9.14 -8.25 -22.10
CA LYS A 94 -8.26 -9.30 -22.63
C LYS A 94 -7.30 -8.79 -23.71
N ASP A 95 -7.73 -7.79 -24.45
CA ASP A 95 -6.98 -7.10 -25.51
C ASP A 95 -6.00 -6.07 -24.99
N GLN A 96 -6.15 -5.67 -23.70
CA GLN A 96 -5.27 -4.72 -23.01
C GLN A 96 -4.91 -5.24 -21.62
N PRO A 97 -4.13 -6.32 -21.52
CA PRO A 97 -3.79 -6.91 -20.24
C PRO A 97 -2.94 -5.96 -19.41
N PHE A 98 -3.32 -5.77 -18.16
CA PHE A 98 -2.61 -4.93 -17.22
C PHE A 98 -2.34 -5.69 -15.92
N LEU A 99 -1.08 -5.86 -15.59
CA LEU A 99 -0.66 -6.48 -14.32
C LEU A 99 -0.50 -5.42 -13.25
N TRP A 100 -1.51 -5.27 -12.43
CA TRP A 100 -1.53 -4.28 -11.38
C TRP A 100 -0.99 -4.85 -10.07
N THR A 101 0.10 -4.25 -9.58
CA THR A 101 0.57 -4.47 -8.22
C THR A 101 0.15 -3.29 -7.35
N GLN A 102 -0.70 -3.52 -6.38
CA GLN A 102 -1.21 -2.49 -5.49
C GLN A 102 -0.67 -2.67 -4.08
N GLY A 103 0.09 -1.69 -3.59
CA GLY A 103 0.40 -1.56 -2.16
C GLY A 103 -0.82 -0.99 -1.43
N ARG A 104 -1.16 -1.55 -0.26
CA ARG A 104 -2.32 -1.12 0.52
C ARG A 104 -2.02 -1.21 2.01
N GLN A 105 -1.25 -0.27 2.49
CA GLN A 105 -0.84 -0.10 3.88
C GLN A 105 -0.51 1.37 4.13
N VAL A 106 -0.43 1.76 5.39
CA VAL A 106 0.10 3.08 5.78
C VAL A 106 1.48 3.29 5.15
N GLY A 107 1.71 4.45 4.56
CA GLY A 107 2.91 4.76 3.77
C GLY A 107 2.82 4.37 2.29
N GLY A 108 1.81 3.60 1.89
CA GLY A 108 1.54 3.27 0.49
C GLY A 108 2.72 2.63 -0.23
N ARG A 109 2.90 2.96 -1.49
CA ARG A 109 3.97 2.41 -2.33
C ARG A 109 5.38 2.90 -1.98
N SER A 110 5.54 3.87 -1.07
CA SER A 110 6.85 4.26 -0.54
C SER A 110 7.61 3.07 0.06
N LEU A 111 6.90 2.04 0.51
CA LEU A 111 7.49 0.82 1.07
C LEU A 111 7.87 -0.25 0.02
N THR A 112 7.45 -0.09 -1.23
CA THR A 112 7.64 -1.10 -2.29
C THR A 112 8.27 -0.56 -3.57
N TRP A 113 8.63 0.71 -3.61
CA TRP A 113 9.28 1.29 -4.79
C TRP A 113 10.76 0.95 -4.84
N GLY A 114 11.33 0.95 -6.04
CA GLY A 114 12.74 0.57 -6.25
C GLY A 114 13.77 1.64 -5.86
N GLY A 115 13.36 2.76 -5.25
CA GLY A 115 14.28 3.85 -4.87
C GLY A 115 14.82 4.65 -6.06
N ILE A 116 14.23 4.49 -7.26
CA ILE A 116 14.70 5.16 -8.48
C ILE A 116 13.87 6.42 -8.71
N THR A 117 14.53 7.56 -8.78
CA THR A 117 13.96 8.83 -9.19
C THR A 117 14.59 9.26 -10.52
N LEU A 118 13.76 9.37 -11.56
CA LEU A 118 14.21 9.90 -12.85
C LEU A 118 14.13 11.43 -12.81
N ARG A 119 15.16 12.07 -13.32
CA ARG A 119 15.19 13.53 -13.52
C ARG A 119 14.75 13.87 -14.93
#